data_c65c64c26cf62a5129b14f4fdc72cf01
#
_entry.id   c65c64c26cf62a5129b14f4fdc72cf01
#
_cell.length_a   1.000
_cell.length_b   1.000
_cell.length_c   1.000
_cell.angle_alpha   90.00
_cell.angle_beta   90.00
_cell.angle_gamma   90.00
#
_symmetry.space_group_name_H-M   'P 1'
#
loop_
_entity.id
_entity.type
_entity.pdbx_description
1 polymer ?
#
loop_
_entity_poly.entity_id
_entity_poly.type
_entity_poly.pdbx_seq_one_letter_code
_entity_poly.pdbx_strand_id
1 'polypeptide(L)'
;MILLALETATDQGSVALWRDGVLLSRECPAGEQSSLTLLPLVRAMMAEAGLAMADLDGIAFGAGPGAFTGLRVACGVAQGLAVALDRPVLPVVTLEAMADADGSPQVAVYLDARMNEVYCGAYRRVGEVLELQGAITVCPPAEAPLPAAGDWAVCGNGVPAYPALSQRLAAWPLGGQRVPTAAAVARLAAPRLARGEGLDPALAAPLYIRDKVALTVAERLAQGGRA
;
A
#
# COMPACT_ATOMS: atom_id res chain seq x y z
N MET A 1 20.87 8.46 -6.15
CA MET A 1 19.56 8.04 -6.69
C MET A 1 18.45 8.67 -5.84
N ILE A 2 17.51 9.35 -6.50
CA ILE A 2 16.41 10.09 -5.87
C ILE A 2 15.08 9.46 -6.32
N LEU A 3 14.31 8.91 -5.38
CA LEU A 3 13.04 8.24 -5.65
C LEU A 3 11.91 8.93 -4.86
N LEU A 4 10.84 9.28 -5.55
CA LEU A 4 9.59 9.73 -4.93
C LEU A 4 8.68 8.51 -4.73
N ALA A 5 8.07 8.38 -3.56
CA ALA A 5 7.09 7.33 -3.28
C ALA A 5 5.77 7.92 -2.78
N LEU A 6 4.67 7.33 -3.21
CA LEU A 6 3.30 7.73 -2.92
C LEU A 6 2.50 6.56 -2.36
N GLU A 7 1.72 6.79 -1.30
CA GLU A 7 0.82 5.77 -0.75
C GLU A 7 -0.51 6.40 -0.35
N THR A 8 -1.60 5.88 -0.88
CA THR A 8 -2.97 6.35 -0.62
C THR A 8 -4.00 5.20 -0.60
N ALA A 9 -3.56 3.97 -0.31
CA ALA A 9 -4.44 2.80 -0.26
C ALA A 9 -5.42 2.81 0.91
N THR A 10 -5.24 3.72 1.88
CA THR A 10 -6.13 3.93 3.04
C THR A 10 -6.55 5.40 3.14
N ASP A 11 -7.36 5.73 4.16
CA ASP A 11 -7.74 7.12 4.44
C ASP A 11 -6.54 8.00 4.85
N GLN A 12 -5.45 7.39 5.26
CA GLN A 12 -4.20 8.07 5.61
C GLN A 12 -3.22 7.98 4.44
N GLY A 13 -3.17 9.06 3.64
CA GLY A 13 -2.20 9.19 2.55
C GLY A 13 -0.82 9.60 3.05
N SER A 14 0.23 9.29 2.28
CA SER A 14 1.60 9.73 2.59
C SER A 14 2.46 9.86 1.34
N VAL A 15 3.55 10.63 1.49
CA VAL A 15 4.59 10.84 0.50
C VAL A 15 5.95 10.57 1.13
N ALA A 16 6.88 10.00 0.41
CA ALA A 16 8.25 9.84 0.85
C ALA A 16 9.24 10.18 -0.28
N LEU A 17 10.37 10.72 0.13
CA LEU A 17 11.50 10.99 -0.74
C LEU A 17 12.71 10.18 -0.23
N TRP A 18 13.22 9.32 -1.08
CA TRP A 18 14.44 8.56 -0.84
C TRP A 18 15.59 9.22 -1.61
N ARG A 19 16.68 9.55 -0.91
CA ARG A 19 17.90 10.08 -1.51
C ARG A 19 19.10 9.36 -0.92
N ASP A 20 19.73 8.48 -1.69
CA ASP A 20 20.99 7.81 -1.34
C ASP A 20 20.99 7.18 0.07
N GLY A 21 19.91 6.49 0.43
CA GLY A 21 19.73 5.85 1.74
C GLY A 21 19.07 6.75 2.80
N VAL A 22 18.94 8.05 2.57
CA VAL A 22 18.21 8.97 3.45
C VAL A 22 16.75 9.04 3.05
N LEU A 23 15.85 8.89 4.02
CA LEU A 23 14.40 8.88 3.82
C LEU A 23 13.77 10.08 4.54
N LEU A 24 13.07 10.92 3.77
CA LEU A 24 12.16 11.94 4.27
C LEU A 24 10.73 11.49 3.99
N SER A 25 9.83 11.56 4.97
CA SER A 25 8.42 11.21 4.73
C SER A 25 7.47 12.17 5.43
N ARG A 26 6.28 12.34 4.86
CA ARG A 26 5.18 13.17 5.37
C ARG A 26 3.85 12.47 5.13
N GLU A 27 2.96 12.58 6.10
CA GLU A 27 1.57 12.16 5.97
C GLU A 27 0.72 13.29 5.39
N CYS A 28 -0.30 12.93 4.62
CA CYS A 28 -1.33 13.89 4.24
C CYS A 28 -2.09 14.36 5.48
N PRO A 29 -2.57 15.61 5.51
CA PRO A 29 -3.35 16.11 6.64
C PRO A 29 -4.55 15.23 6.94
N ALA A 30 -4.74 14.92 8.22
CA ALA A 30 -5.83 14.05 8.64
C ALA A 30 -7.20 14.64 8.29
N GLY A 31 -8.10 13.82 7.76
CA GLY A 31 -9.45 14.23 7.36
C GLY A 31 -9.52 14.92 6.00
N GLU A 32 -8.42 15.16 5.33
CA GLU A 32 -8.38 15.73 3.99
C GLU A 32 -8.28 14.62 2.92
N GLN A 33 -8.84 14.92 1.73
CA GLN A 33 -8.77 13.99 0.61
C GLN A 33 -7.36 13.98 0.00
N SER A 34 -6.74 12.80 -0.10
CA SER A 34 -5.41 12.64 -0.72
C SER A 34 -5.34 13.18 -2.14
N SER A 35 -6.45 13.18 -2.89
CA SER A 35 -6.53 13.78 -4.23
C SER A 35 -6.26 15.29 -4.26
N LEU A 36 -6.50 15.99 -3.16
CA LEU A 36 -6.25 17.42 -3.03
C LEU A 36 -4.90 17.75 -2.41
N THR A 37 -4.40 16.87 -1.54
CA THR A 37 -3.23 17.15 -0.69
C THR A 37 -1.93 16.52 -1.20
N LEU A 38 -2.01 15.43 -1.97
CA LEU A 38 -0.83 14.65 -2.36
C LEU A 38 0.18 15.48 -3.18
N LEU A 39 -0.23 16.13 -4.27
CA LEU A 39 0.65 16.93 -5.11
C LEU A 39 1.21 18.18 -4.40
N PRO A 40 0.43 18.96 -3.64
CA PRO A 40 0.97 20.01 -2.78
C PRO A 40 2.05 19.51 -1.82
N LEU A 41 1.83 18.34 -1.19
CA LEU A 41 2.78 17.72 -0.27
C LEU A 41 4.07 17.30 -0.98
N VAL A 42 3.98 16.71 -2.17
CA VAL A 42 5.14 16.39 -3.03
C VAL A 42 5.96 17.65 -3.31
N ARG A 43 5.32 18.74 -3.73
CA ARG A 43 6.00 20.01 -4.03
C ARG A 43 6.71 20.59 -2.80
N ALA A 44 6.04 20.56 -1.65
CA ALA A 44 6.62 21.03 -0.39
C ALA A 44 7.86 20.21 0.01
N MET A 45 7.80 18.88 -0.11
CA MET A 45 8.92 18.00 0.22
C MET A 45 10.10 18.19 -0.74
N MET A 46 9.87 18.34 -2.03
CA MET A 46 10.92 18.60 -3.01
C MET A 46 11.62 19.95 -2.71
N ALA A 47 10.84 20.99 -2.40
CA ALA A 47 11.37 22.30 -2.03
C ALA A 47 12.19 22.24 -0.72
N GLU A 48 11.70 21.54 0.31
CA GLU A 48 12.42 21.33 1.59
C GLU A 48 13.75 20.59 1.37
N ALA A 49 13.76 19.60 0.48
CA ALA A 49 14.96 18.86 0.12
C ALA A 49 15.93 19.62 -0.79
N GLY A 50 15.55 20.81 -1.27
CA GLY A 50 16.34 21.59 -2.22
C GLY A 50 16.45 20.94 -3.60
N LEU A 51 15.44 20.18 -4.03
CA LEU A 51 15.43 19.42 -5.27
C LEU A 51 14.39 19.95 -6.26
N ALA A 52 14.73 19.91 -7.54
CA ALA A 52 13.78 20.09 -8.63
C ALA A 52 13.10 18.75 -8.96
N MET A 53 11.91 18.79 -9.54
CA MET A 53 11.21 17.56 -9.98
C MET A 53 12.03 16.76 -11.01
N ALA A 54 12.83 17.45 -11.84
CA ALA A 54 13.71 16.82 -12.82
C ALA A 54 14.86 15.99 -12.21
N ASP A 55 15.17 16.19 -10.92
CA ASP A 55 16.20 15.42 -10.21
C ASP A 55 15.74 14.02 -9.83
N LEU A 56 14.45 13.72 -9.96
CA LEU A 56 13.90 12.38 -9.67
C LEU A 56 14.39 11.35 -10.69
N ASP A 57 14.85 10.22 -10.21
CA ASP A 57 15.25 9.04 -11.00
C ASP A 57 14.11 8.07 -11.25
N GLY A 58 13.05 8.12 -10.43
CA GLY A 58 11.87 7.26 -10.57
C GLY A 58 10.76 7.64 -9.59
N ILE A 59 9.55 7.12 -9.83
CA ILE A 59 8.38 7.33 -8.99
C ILE A 59 7.80 5.97 -8.59
N ALA A 60 7.73 5.70 -7.29
CA ALA A 60 7.07 4.51 -6.75
C ALA A 60 5.67 4.84 -6.23
N PHE A 61 4.79 3.86 -6.23
CA PHE A 61 3.47 4.02 -5.64
C PHE A 61 2.94 2.72 -5.06
N GLY A 62 2.16 2.83 -3.98
CA GLY A 62 1.39 1.72 -3.44
C GLY A 62 0.33 1.32 -4.45
N ALA A 63 0.54 0.15 -5.06
CA ALA A 63 -0.34 -0.33 -6.13
C ALA A 63 -1.62 -0.98 -5.59
N GLY A 64 -1.68 -1.30 -4.30
CA GLY A 64 -2.79 -2.00 -3.69
C GLY A 64 -2.40 -3.40 -3.16
N PRO A 65 -3.39 -4.12 -2.61
CA PRO A 65 -4.80 -3.77 -2.53
C PRO A 65 -5.11 -2.66 -1.53
N GLY A 66 -6.30 -2.04 -1.65
CA GLY A 66 -6.74 -0.95 -0.77
C GLY A 66 -7.98 -0.22 -1.28
N ALA A 67 -8.20 0.99 -0.77
CA ALA A 67 -9.33 1.83 -1.16
C ALA A 67 -9.27 2.22 -2.65
N PHE A 68 -10.31 1.89 -3.39
CA PHE A 68 -10.39 2.04 -4.85
C PHE A 68 -10.02 3.44 -5.37
N THR A 69 -10.56 4.50 -4.74
CA THR A 69 -10.25 5.87 -5.11
C THR A 69 -8.79 6.22 -4.80
N GLY A 70 -8.31 5.82 -3.61
CA GLY A 70 -6.94 6.06 -3.17
C GLY A 70 -5.92 5.44 -4.13
N LEU A 71 -6.09 4.16 -4.48
CA LEU A 71 -5.19 3.48 -5.43
C LEU A 71 -5.07 4.20 -6.76
N ARG A 72 -6.18 4.74 -7.28
CA ARG A 72 -6.18 5.51 -8.52
C ARG A 72 -5.51 6.87 -8.38
N VAL A 73 -5.61 7.50 -7.20
CA VAL A 73 -4.91 8.77 -6.92
C VAL A 73 -3.41 8.56 -6.94
N ALA A 74 -2.87 7.58 -6.18
CA ALA A 74 -1.43 7.31 -6.18
C ALA A 74 -0.92 6.90 -7.56
N CYS A 75 -1.60 5.97 -8.23
CA CYS A 75 -1.24 5.50 -9.56
C CYS A 75 -1.26 6.63 -10.59
N GLY A 76 -2.35 7.42 -10.65
CA GLY A 76 -2.50 8.51 -11.62
C GLY A 76 -1.50 9.65 -11.40
N VAL A 77 -1.20 10.00 -10.14
CA VAL A 77 -0.17 11.00 -9.83
C VAL A 77 1.22 10.47 -10.19
N ALA A 78 1.53 9.21 -9.84
CA ALA A 78 2.81 8.58 -10.20
C ALA A 78 3.00 8.53 -11.71
N GLN A 79 1.99 8.07 -12.44
CA GLN A 79 1.99 7.99 -13.90
C GLN A 79 2.17 9.37 -14.54
N GLY A 80 1.38 10.38 -14.11
CA GLY A 80 1.45 11.72 -14.66
C GLY A 80 2.81 12.39 -14.45
N LEU A 81 3.40 12.26 -13.27
CA LEU A 81 4.74 12.75 -12.97
C LEU A 81 5.81 12.02 -13.80
N ALA A 82 5.72 10.69 -13.86
CA ALA A 82 6.69 9.86 -14.57
C ALA A 82 6.70 10.16 -16.09
N VAL A 83 5.52 10.30 -16.70
CA VAL A 83 5.39 10.72 -18.11
C VAL A 83 6.00 12.12 -18.33
N ALA A 84 5.68 13.08 -17.45
CA ALA A 84 6.17 14.45 -17.61
C ALA A 84 7.69 14.57 -17.44
N LEU A 85 8.31 13.67 -16.69
CA LEU A 85 9.73 13.68 -16.35
C LEU A 85 10.56 12.68 -17.17
N ASP A 86 9.91 11.85 -17.98
CA ASP A 86 10.54 10.72 -18.69
C ASP A 86 11.28 9.79 -17.70
N ARG A 87 10.56 9.34 -16.67
CA ARG A 87 11.08 8.48 -15.60
C ARG A 87 10.26 7.21 -15.45
N PRO A 88 10.87 6.10 -14.99
CA PRO A 88 10.15 4.85 -14.74
C PRO A 88 9.23 4.95 -13.52
N VAL A 89 8.21 4.08 -13.48
CA VAL A 89 7.35 3.86 -12.32
C VAL A 89 7.63 2.51 -11.67
N LEU A 90 7.43 2.41 -10.36
CA LEU A 90 7.60 1.19 -9.57
C LEU A 90 6.34 0.94 -8.74
N PRO A 91 5.44 0.05 -9.19
CA PRO A 91 4.33 -0.39 -8.36
C PRO A 91 4.86 -1.29 -7.22
N VAL A 92 4.40 -1.02 -6.00
CA VAL A 92 4.71 -1.80 -4.80
C VAL A 92 3.41 -2.31 -4.21
N VAL A 93 3.37 -3.60 -3.87
CA VAL A 93 2.20 -4.20 -3.24
C VAL A 93 2.00 -3.60 -1.83
N THR A 94 0.82 -3.07 -1.56
CA THR A 94 0.52 -2.39 -0.29
C THR A 94 0.73 -3.29 0.93
N LEU A 95 0.30 -4.57 0.85
CA LEU A 95 0.50 -5.50 1.96
C LEU A 95 1.97 -5.86 2.17
N GLU A 96 2.77 -5.92 1.11
CA GLU A 96 4.23 -6.10 1.18
C GLU A 96 4.89 -4.91 1.89
N ALA A 97 4.49 -3.68 1.55
CA ALA A 97 4.97 -2.47 2.21
C ALA A 97 4.63 -2.46 3.71
N MET A 98 3.45 -2.97 4.10
CA MET A 98 3.08 -3.12 5.50
C MET A 98 3.92 -4.19 6.21
N ALA A 99 4.18 -5.33 5.57
CA ALA A 99 5.03 -6.38 6.11
C ALA A 99 6.49 -5.91 6.27
N ASP A 100 7.01 -5.11 5.31
CA ASP A 100 8.34 -4.52 5.41
C ASP A 100 8.44 -3.55 6.61
N ALA A 101 7.44 -2.71 6.79
CA ALA A 101 7.39 -1.73 7.86
C ALA A 101 7.25 -2.36 9.26
N ASP A 102 6.64 -3.55 9.39
CA ASP A 102 6.57 -4.30 10.64
C ASP A 102 7.95 -4.82 11.05
N GLY A 103 8.74 -5.29 10.10
CA GLY A 103 10.13 -5.71 10.30
C GLY A 103 10.31 -7.12 10.85
N SER A 104 9.24 -7.82 11.21
CA SER A 104 9.31 -9.19 11.70
C SER A 104 9.71 -10.18 10.59
N PRO A 105 10.40 -11.32 10.91
CA PRO A 105 10.82 -12.30 9.92
C PRO A 105 9.64 -12.96 9.18
N GLN A 106 8.51 -13.10 9.84
CA GLN A 106 7.26 -13.65 9.29
C GLN A 106 6.09 -12.76 9.71
N VAL A 107 5.36 -12.21 8.74
CA VAL A 107 4.28 -11.27 8.99
C VAL A 107 3.03 -11.66 8.21
N ALA A 108 1.91 -11.80 8.90
CA ALA A 108 0.61 -11.88 8.29
C ALA A 108 -0.09 -10.52 8.38
N VAL A 109 -0.45 -9.97 7.23
CA VAL A 109 -1.04 -8.63 7.08
C VAL A 109 -2.53 -8.76 6.87
N TYR A 110 -3.32 -7.98 7.63
CA TYR A 110 -4.78 -7.92 7.53
C TYR A 110 -5.20 -6.45 7.40
N LEU A 111 -5.47 -6.03 6.17
CA LEU A 111 -5.88 -4.67 5.86
C LEU A 111 -7.40 -4.61 5.70
N ASP A 112 -8.06 -3.66 6.37
CA ASP A 112 -9.50 -3.44 6.22
C ASP A 112 -9.86 -3.17 4.75
N ALA A 113 -10.68 -4.05 4.17
CA ALA A 113 -11.16 -3.95 2.80
C ALA A 113 -12.52 -3.25 2.71
N ARG A 114 -13.05 -2.73 3.83
CA ARG A 114 -14.42 -2.25 3.96
C ARG A 114 -15.44 -3.36 3.68
N MET A 115 -16.73 -3.05 3.71
CA MET A 115 -17.82 -3.99 3.40
C MET A 115 -17.77 -5.30 4.21
N ASN A 116 -17.27 -5.26 5.44
CA ASN A 116 -17.05 -6.41 6.33
C ASN A 116 -16.12 -7.48 5.71
N GLU A 117 -15.06 -7.04 5.04
CA GLU A 117 -14.01 -7.88 4.46
C GLU A 117 -12.62 -7.38 4.83
N VAL A 118 -11.63 -8.26 4.71
CA VAL A 118 -10.21 -7.97 4.92
C VAL A 118 -9.38 -8.45 3.74
N TYR A 119 -8.41 -7.66 3.32
CA TYR A 119 -7.31 -8.14 2.47
C TYR A 119 -6.29 -8.84 3.36
N CYS A 120 -5.89 -10.04 2.95
CA CYS A 120 -4.96 -10.89 3.69
C CYS A 120 -3.76 -11.24 2.81
N GLY A 121 -2.56 -11.17 3.38
CA GLY A 121 -1.32 -11.63 2.76
C GLY A 121 -0.32 -12.05 3.83
N ALA A 122 0.40 -13.13 3.62
CA ALA A 122 1.42 -13.61 4.54
C ALA A 122 2.80 -13.52 3.87
N TYR A 123 3.78 -12.99 4.56
CA TYR A 123 5.12 -12.72 4.03
C TYR A 123 6.18 -13.32 4.93
N ARG A 124 7.24 -13.87 4.32
CA ARG A 124 8.44 -14.34 5.00
C ARG A 124 9.65 -13.59 4.46
N ARG A 125 10.51 -13.12 5.33
CA ARG A 125 11.76 -12.48 4.96
C ARG A 125 12.83 -13.54 4.71
N VAL A 126 13.39 -13.51 3.50
CA VAL A 126 14.50 -14.36 3.08
C VAL A 126 15.64 -13.42 2.65
N GLY A 127 16.62 -13.25 3.51
CA GLY A 127 17.60 -12.18 3.34
C GLY A 127 16.96 -10.80 3.39
N GLU A 128 17.13 -10.02 2.35
CA GLU A 128 16.53 -8.67 2.22
C GLU A 128 15.17 -8.67 1.48
N VAL A 129 14.73 -9.83 1.00
CA VAL A 129 13.51 -9.94 0.20
C VAL A 129 12.35 -10.47 1.04
N LEU A 130 11.18 -9.91 0.84
CA LEU A 130 9.91 -10.43 1.36
C LEU A 130 9.26 -11.34 0.32
N GLU A 131 9.10 -12.60 0.66
CA GLU A 131 8.42 -13.58 -0.17
C GLU A 131 6.98 -13.76 0.29
N LEU A 132 6.04 -13.57 -0.64
CA LEU A 132 4.63 -13.84 -0.41
C LEU A 132 4.41 -15.36 -0.25
N GLN A 133 3.81 -15.76 0.85
CA GLN A 133 3.46 -17.15 1.16
C GLN A 133 2.00 -17.42 0.72
N GLY A 134 1.84 -18.00 -0.46
CA GLY A 134 0.51 -18.24 -1.05
C GLY A 134 0.02 -17.06 -1.91
N ALA A 135 -1.23 -16.68 -1.76
CA ALA A 135 -1.87 -15.61 -2.54
C ALA A 135 -2.43 -14.51 -1.62
N ILE A 136 -2.50 -13.28 -2.15
CA ILE A 136 -3.28 -12.22 -1.52
C ILE A 136 -4.76 -12.52 -1.76
N THR A 137 -5.56 -12.47 -0.70
CA THR A 137 -7.00 -12.75 -0.74
C THR A 137 -7.82 -11.60 -0.16
N VAL A 138 -9.10 -11.57 -0.50
CA VAL A 138 -10.12 -10.75 0.19
C VAL A 138 -11.24 -11.66 0.64
N CYS A 139 -11.65 -11.58 1.90
CA CYS A 139 -12.66 -12.45 2.47
C CYS A 139 -13.30 -11.85 3.74
N PRO A 140 -14.44 -12.39 4.20
CA PRO A 140 -14.98 -12.04 5.50
C PRO A 140 -13.97 -12.29 6.64
N PRO A 141 -13.93 -11.45 7.70
CA PRO A 141 -12.99 -11.58 8.81
C PRO A 141 -13.01 -12.95 9.50
N ALA A 142 -14.19 -13.60 9.54
CA ALA A 142 -14.36 -14.94 10.10
C ALA A 142 -13.69 -16.06 9.28
N GLU A 143 -13.45 -15.82 7.99
CA GLU A 143 -12.86 -16.77 7.04
C GLU A 143 -11.39 -16.43 6.72
N ALA A 144 -10.87 -15.32 7.24
CA ALA A 144 -9.51 -14.88 6.96
C ALA A 144 -8.49 -16.00 7.27
N PRO A 145 -7.54 -16.26 6.36
CA PRO A 145 -6.47 -17.21 6.62
C PRO A 145 -5.71 -16.86 7.89
N LEU A 146 -5.43 -17.86 8.72
CA LEU A 146 -4.58 -17.70 9.90
C LEU A 146 -3.11 -17.98 9.53
N PRO A 147 -2.14 -17.35 10.23
CA PRO A 147 -0.74 -17.70 10.04
C PRO A 147 -0.50 -19.20 10.28
N ALA A 148 0.43 -19.78 9.54
CA ALA A 148 0.88 -21.14 9.77
C ALA A 148 1.52 -21.29 11.17
N ALA A 149 1.84 -22.52 11.58
CA ALA A 149 2.62 -22.74 12.80
C ALA A 149 4.00 -22.07 12.69
N GLY A 150 4.47 -21.45 13.76
CA GLY A 150 5.75 -20.74 13.83
C GLY A 150 5.63 -19.34 14.40
N ASP A 151 6.75 -18.62 14.38
CA ASP A 151 6.88 -17.28 14.96
C ASP A 151 6.40 -16.21 13.96
N TRP A 152 5.09 -16.07 13.83
CA TRP A 152 4.46 -15.05 13.02
C TRP A 152 4.07 -13.84 13.85
N ALA A 153 4.32 -12.65 13.32
CA ALA A 153 3.64 -11.42 13.75
C ALA A 153 2.39 -11.20 12.90
N VAL A 154 1.40 -10.52 13.45
CA VAL A 154 0.23 -10.06 12.70
C VAL A 154 0.17 -8.55 12.71
N CYS A 155 -0.15 -7.91 11.58
CA CYS A 155 -0.27 -6.46 11.50
C CYS A 155 -1.46 -6.03 10.64
N GLY A 156 -1.74 -4.73 10.64
CA GLY A 156 -2.79 -4.11 9.85
C GLY A 156 -4.00 -3.66 10.66
N ASN A 157 -4.72 -2.68 10.10
CA ASN A 157 -5.90 -2.08 10.72
C ASN A 157 -7.15 -2.99 10.67
N GLY A 158 -7.14 -4.03 9.85
CA GLY A 158 -8.22 -5.03 9.81
C GLY A 158 -8.32 -5.82 11.11
N VAL A 159 -7.20 -6.03 11.82
CA VAL A 159 -7.22 -6.77 13.10
C VAL A 159 -8.07 -6.04 14.14
N PRO A 160 -7.82 -4.78 14.51
CA PRO A 160 -8.66 -4.08 15.49
C PRO A 160 -10.04 -3.69 14.95
N ALA A 161 -10.23 -3.59 13.63
CA ALA A 161 -11.51 -3.24 13.05
C ALA A 161 -12.59 -4.31 13.22
N TYR A 162 -12.17 -5.59 13.32
CA TYR A 162 -13.08 -6.73 13.36
C TYR A 162 -12.85 -7.62 14.59
N PRO A 163 -13.73 -7.57 15.62
CA PRO A 163 -13.57 -8.36 16.84
C PRO A 163 -13.42 -9.86 16.60
N ALA A 164 -14.15 -10.42 15.62
CA ALA A 164 -14.05 -11.84 15.27
C ALA A 164 -12.63 -12.21 14.77
N LEU A 165 -11.99 -11.34 14.00
CA LEU A 165 -10.62 -11.53 13.54
C LEU A 165 -9.62 -11.36 14.68
N SER A 166 -9.79 -10.34 15.52
CA SER A 166 -8.96 -10.13 16.72
C SER A 166 -8.94 -11.36 17.63
N GLN A 167 -10.10 -11.96 17.89
CA GLN A 167 -10.21 -13.18 18.71
C GLN A 167 -9.48 -14.37 18.09
N ARG A 168 -9.62 -14.56 16.77
CA ARG A 168 -8.95 -15.65 16.04
C ARG A 168 -7.43 -15.49 16.02
N LEU A 169 -6.94 -14.25 16.04
CA LEU A 169 -5.52 -13.90 15.99
C LEU A 169 -4.90 -13.64 17.36
N ALA A 170 -5.62 -13.86 18.46
CA ALA A 170 -5.15 -13.55 19.82
C ALA A 170 -3.88 -14.31 20.25
N ALA A 171 -3.56 -15.43 19.60
CA ALA A 171 -2.34 -16.21 19.89
C ALA A 171 -1.06 -15.60 19.26
N TRP A 172 -1.18 -14.65 18.35
CA TRP A 172 -0.04 -14.05 17.65
C TRP A 172 0.20 -12.61 18.13
N PRO A 173 1.48 -12.19 18.26
CA PRO A 173 1.79 -10.83 18.64
C PRO A 173 1.30 -9.85 17.57
N LEU A 174 0.62 -8.78 18.01
CA LEU A 174 0.14 -7.72 17.14
C LEU A 174 1.24 -6.66 16.97
N GLY A 175 1.81 -6.58 15.76
CA GLY A 175 2.81 -5.60 15.38
C GLY A 175 2.30 -4.15 15.38
N GLY A 176 3.23 -3.21 15.32
CA GLY A 176 2.92 -1.76 15.34
C GLY A 176 2.31 -1.22 14.06
N GLN A 177 2.60 -1.85 12.91
CA GLN A 177 2.16 -1.36 11.62
C GLN A 177 0.66 -1.53 11.42
N ARG A 178 -0.06 -0.42 11.32
CA ARG A 178 -1.52 -0.39 11.16
C ARG A 178 -1.97 -0.08 9.75
N VAL A 179 -1.26 0.81 9.07
CA VAL A 179 -1.59 1.30 7.72
C VAL A 179 -0.34 1.34 6.85
N PRO A 180 -0.47 1.22 5.52
CA PRO A 180 0.67 1.35 4.62
C PRO A 180 1.24 2.76 4.64
N THR A 181 2.54 2.89 4.34
CA THR A 181 3.23 4.18 4.30
C THR A 181 4.09 4.32 3.04
N ALA A 182 4.19 5.54 2.50
CA ALA A 182 5.09 5.83 1.40
C ALA A 182 6.56 5.57 1.75
N ALA A 183 6.92 5.66 3.03
CA ALA A 183 8.26 5.32 3.52
C ALA A 183 8.61 3.85 3.26
N ALA A 184 7.68 2.93 3.51
CA ALA A 184 7.87 1.51 3.22
C ALA A 184 7.88 1.23 1.70
N VAL A 185 6.99 1.89 0.95
CA VAL A 185 7.01 1.86 -0.52
C VAL A 185 8.37 2.28 -1.07
N ALA A 186 8.95 3.37 -0.54
CA ALA A 186 10.27 3.86 -0.97
C ALA A 186 11.38 2.84 -0.67
N ARG A 187 11.40 2.23 0.52
CA ARG A 187 12.41 1.20 0.89
C ARG A 187 12.38 0.00 -0.04
N LEU A 188 11.21 -0.49 -0.39
CA LEU A 188 11.06 -1.63 -1.30
C LEU A 188 11.37 -1.26 -2.75
N ALA A 189 11.03 -0.06 -3.18
CA ALA A 189 11.23 0.38 -4.56
C ALA A 189 12.67 0.81 -4.86
N ALA A 190 13.39 1.40 -3.89
CA ALA A 190 14.74 1.93 -4.12
C ALA A 190 15.73 0.88 -4.64
N PRO A 191 15.88 -0.32 -4.05
CA PRO A 191 16.75 -1.35 -4.60
C PRO A 191 16.28 -1.88 -5.96
N ARG A 192 14.96 -1.90 -6.22
CA ARG A 192 14.38 -2.30 -7.51
C ARG A 192 14.70 -1.28 -8.61
N LEU A 193 14.60 0.02 -8.31
CA LEU A 193 15.02 1.08 -9.23
C LEU A 193 16.51 0.98 -9.56
N ALA A 194 17.36 0.72 -8.57
CA ALA A 194 18.80 0.56 -8.76
C ALA A 194 19.17 -0.62 -9.68
N ARG A 195 18.31 -1.67 -9.73
CA ARG A 195 18.44 -2.81 -10.64
C ARG A 195 17.79 -2.59 -12.01
N GLY A 196 17.19 -1.43 -12.26
CA GLY A 196 16.50 -1.13 -13.52
C GLY A 196 15.16 -1.84 -13.68
N GLU A 197 14.49 -2.23 -12.58
CA GLU A 197 13.19 -2.93 -12.59
C GLU A 197 11.99 -1.98 -12.74
N GLY A 198 12.23 -0.71 -13.04
CA GLY A 198 11.17 0.26 -13.29
C GLY A 198 10.40 -0.04 -14.57
N LEU A 199 9.10 0.25 -14.57
CA LEU A 199 8.20 0.05 -15.69
C LEU A 199 8.02 1.34 -16.48
N ASP A 200 7.66 1.20 -17.76
CA ASP A 200 7.11 2.30 -18.55
C ASP A 200 5.87 2.87 -17.81
N PRO A 201 5.77 4.21 -17.65
CA PRO A 201 4.60 4.83 -17.01
C PRO A 201 3.25 4.43 -17.63
N ALA A 202 3.21 4.13 -18.93
CA ALA A 202 2.00 3.65 -19.60
C ALA A 202 1.47 2.32 -19.03
N LEU A 203 2.34 1.54 -18.37
CA LEU A 203 1.99 0.26 -17.75
C LEU A 203 1.60 0.40 -16.27
N ALA A 204 1.63 1.62 -15.71
CA ALA A 204 1.21 1.85 -14.32
C ALA A 204 -0.27 1.48 -14.15
N ALA A 205 -0.54 0.55 -13.25
CA ALA A 205 -1.90 0.12 -12.94
C ALA A 205 -2.04 -0.26 -11.46
N PRO A 206 -3.21 -0.01 -10.85
CA PRO A 206 -3.52 -0.54 -9.54
C PRO A 206 -3.70 -2.07 -9.55
N LEU A 207 -3.33 -2.71 -8.45
CA LEU A 207 -3.59 -4.13 -8.21
C LEU A 207 -4.99 -4.29 -7.59
N TYR A 208 -5.93 -4.76 -8.38
CA TYR A 208 -7.27 -5.08 -7.92
C TYR A 208 -7.37 -6.56 -7.53
N ILE A 209 -7.66 -6.84 -6.25
CA ILE A 209 -7.89 -8.21 -5.74
C ILE A 209 -9.37 -8.55 -5.70
N ARG A 210 -10.24 -7.53 -5.52
CA ARG A 210 -11.68 -7.73 -5.50
C ARG A 210 -12.22 -7.64 -6.93
N ASP A 211 -12.86 -8.72 -7.41
CA ASP A 211 -13.44 -8.77 -8.75
C ASP A 211 -14.73 -7.94 -8.86
N LYS A 212 -15.51 -7.85 -7.77
CA LYS A 212 -16.77 -7.07 -7.73
C LYS A 212 -16.69 -5.96 -6.68
N VAL A 213 -16.66 -4.72 -7.13
CA VAL A 213 -16.59 -3.53 -6.26
C VAL A 213 -17.99 -3.04 -5.84
N ALA A 214 -19.04 -3.39 -6.59
CA ALA A 214 -20.42 -3.02 -6.29
C ALA A 214 -21.39 -4.10 -6.79
N LEU A 215 -22.47 -4.28 -6.04
CA LEU A 215 -23.60 -5.06 -6.51
C LEU A 215 -24.26 -4.33 -7.69
N THR A 216 -24.63 -5.05 -8.71
CA THR A 216 -25.51 -4.54 -9.77
C THR A 216 -26.85 -4.12 -9.17
N VAL A 217 -27.60 -3.26 -9.86
CA VAL A 217 -28.95 -2.86 -9.43
C VAL A 217 -29.83 -4.10 -9.18
N ALA A 218 -29.73 -5.11 -10.04
CA ALA A 218 -30.49 -6.37 -9.90
C ALA A 218 -30.09 -7.15 -8.63
N GLU A 219 -28.79 -7.27 -8.34
CA GLU A 219 -28.29 -7.94 -7.13
C GLU A 219 -28.67 -7.18 -5.85
N ARG A 220 -28.64 -5.83 -5.91
CA ARG A 220 -29.06 -4.98 -4.79
C ARG A 220 -30.54 -5.13 -4.48
N LEU A 221 -31.39 -5.14 -5.52
CA LEU A 221 -32.83 -5.35 -5.39
C LEU A 221 -33.14 -6.75 -4.87
N ALA A 222 -32.41 -7.78 -5.32
CA ALA A 222 -32.56 -9.16 -4.83
C ALA A 222 -32.22 -9.31 -3.33
N GLN A 223 -31.34 -8.44 -2.80
CA GLN A 223 -30.98 -8.38 -1.37
C GLN A 223 -31.85 -7.40 -0.56
N GLY A 224 -32.95 -6.89 -1.12
CA GLY A 224 -33.88 -5.99 -0.42
C GLY A 224 -33.42 -4.52 -0.37
N GLY A 225 -32.41 -4.13 -1.14
CA GLY A 225 -31.95 -2.75 -1.27
C GLY A 225 -32.89 -1.92 -2.17
N ARG A 226 -32.84 -0.59 -2.05
CA ARG A 226 -33.55 0.33 -2.95
C ARG A 226 -32.70 0.61 -4.19
N ALA A 227 -33.39 0.84 -5.30
CA ALA A 227 -32.78 1.24 -6.58
C ALA A 227 -32.06 2.57 -6.49
#